data_ee4fa774cf40be2942e47141a5539ccd
#
_entry.id   ee4fa774cf40be2942e47141a5539ccd
#
_cell.length_a   1.000
_cell.length_b   1.000
_cell.length_c   1.000
_cell.angle_alpha   90.00
_cell.angle_beta   90.00
_cell.angle_gamma   90.00
#
_symmetry.space_group_name_H-M   'P 1'
#
loop_
_entity.id
_entity.type
_entity.pdbx_description
1 polymer ?
#
loop_
_entity_poly.entity_id
_entity_poly.type
_entity_poly.pdbx_seq_one_letter_code
_entity_poly.pdbx_strand_id
1 'polypeptide(L)'
;VILCTEVIEHIPDPVSAIKEFSRILKPGGVLLITAPLQSGLHQEPYHFYGGYTKYWYQKFLTENNFTELNIEPNGSLHTTYFALGLTIIKSFLEVMVDNKGLLRKLIAFISLIIFSPILLILNPIFCFLWESIYQQKEFTAGYHVSAKKES
;
A
#
# COMPACT_ATOMS: atom_id res chain seq x y z
N VAL A 1 1.09 -23.66 1.80
CA VAL A 1 0.74 -22.25 1.56
C VAL A 1 1.76 -21.37 2.27
N ILE A 2 2.21 -20.29 1.61
CA ILE A 2 2.97 -19.21 2.22
C ILE A 2 2.13 -17.96 2.16
N LEU A 3 2.11 -17.20 3.26
CA LEU A 3 1.48 -15.89 3.37
C LEU A 3 2.55 -14.84 3.72
N CYS A 4 2.69 -13.83 2.86
CA CYS A 4 3.63 -12.72 3.00
C CYS A 4 2.89 -11.41 2.78
N THR A 5 2.37 -10.81 3.85
CA THR A 5 1.52 -9.61 3.79
C THR A 5 2.21 -8.43 4.42
N GLU A 6 2.42 -7.36 3.64
CA GLU A 6 3.09 -6.12 4.07
C GLU A 6 4.45 -6.41 4.76
N VAL A 7 5.26 -7.27 4.11
CA VAL A 7 6.57 -7.71 4.61
C VAL A 7 7.66 -7.56 3.56
N ILE A 8 7.33 -7.81 2.28
CA ILE A 8 8.35 -7.90 1.23
C ILE A 8 9.08 -6.57 1.01
N GLU A 9 8.45 -5.44 1.30
CA GLU A 9 9.03 -4.09 1.27
C GLU A 9 10.09 -3.86 2.34
N HIS A 10 10.07 -4.69 3.38
CA HIS A 10 11.02 -4.68 4.49
C HIS A 10 12.16 -5.69 4.33
N ILE A 11 12.19 -6.42 3.21
CA ILE A 11 13.23 -7.38 2.89
C ILE A 11 14.28 -6.72 1.99
N PRO A 12 15.57 -6.69 2.38
CA PRO A 12 16.63 -6.05 1.59
C PRO A 12 16.82 -6.64 0.19
N ASP A 13 16.62 -7.97 0.05
CA ASP A 13 16.65 -8.69 -1.22
C ASP A 13 15.35 -9.46 -1.46
N PRO A 14 14.31 -8.78 -1.98
CA PRO A 14 13.01 -9.41 -2.20
C PRO A 14 13.02 -10.48 -3.28
N VAL A 15 13.94 -10.42 -4.23
CA VAL A 15 14.07 -11.45 -5.27
C VAL A 15 14.58 -12.76 -4.67
N SER A 16 15.55 -12.70 -3.78
CA SER A 16 16.01 -13.89 -3.04
C SER A 16 14.92 -14.45 -2.13
N ALA A 17 14.04 -13.60 -1.55
CA ALA A 17 12.88 -14.08 -0.82
C ALA A 17 11.90 -14.86 -1.71
N ILE A 18 11.61 -14.38 -2.93
CA ILE A 18 10.78 -15.12 -3.90
C ILE A 18 11.41 -16.48 -4.25
N LYS A 19 12.72 -16.53 -4.47
CA LYS A 19 13.44 -17.80 -4.72
C LYS A 19 13.28 -18.78 -3.55
N GLU A 20 13.41 -18.28 -2.34
CA GLU A 20 13.27 -19.10 -1.13
C GLU A 20 11.82 -19.57 -0.94
N PHE A 21 10.81 -18.74 -1.21
CA PHE A 21 9.41 -19.16 -1.22
C PHE A 21 9.16 -20.29 -2.22
N SER A 22 9.72 -20.17 -3.43
CA SER A 22 9.64 -21.24 -4.42
C SER A 22 10.34 -22.51 -3.91
N ARG A 23 11.51 -22.40 -3.29
CA ARG A 23 12.27 -23.56 -2.79
C ARG A 23 11.51 -24.35 -1.73
N ILE A 24 10.88 -23.67 -0.76
CA ILE A 24 10.22 -24.31 0.38
C ILE A 24 8.79 -24.76 0.10
N LEU A 25 8.11 -24.16 -0.88
CA LEU A 25 6.78 -24.61 -1.29
C LEU A 25 6.88 -25.99 -1.97
N LYS A 26 5.94 -26.86 -1.66
CA LYS A 26 5.74 -28.10 -2.42
C LYS A 26 5.19 -27.77 -3.82
N PRO A 27 5.41 -28.63 -4.84
CA PRO A 27 4.72 -28.52 -6.11
C PRO A 27 3.22 -28.35 -5.93
N GLY A 28 2.61 -27.42 -6.67
CA GLY A 28 1.20 -27.04 -6.51
C GLY A 28 0.88 -26.19 -5.27
N GLY A 29 1.88 -25.86 -4.44
CA GLY A 29 1.71 -24.98 -3.28
C GLY A 29 1.38 -23.54 -3.67
N VAL A 30 0.69 -22.83 -2.82
CA VAL A 30 0.21 -21.46 -3.08
C VAL A 30 1.01 -20.44 -2.28
N LEU A 31 1.40 -19.37 -2.96
CA LEU A 31 1.99 -18.16 -2.39
C LEU A 31 0.98 -17.02 -2.45
N LEU A 32 0.75 -16.37 -1.32
CA LEU A 32 -0.06 -15.16 -1.21
C LEU A 32 0.83 -14.02 -0.75
N ILE A 33 0.89 -12.93 -1.53
CA ILE A 33 1.68 -11.73 -1.22
C ILE A 33 0.76 -10.51 -1.25
N THR A 34 0.91 -9.63 -0.26
CA THR A 34 0.46 -8.24 -0.39
C THR A 34 1.62 -7.31 -0.11
N ALA A 35 1.69 -6.23 -0.86
CA ALA A 35 2.60 -5.12 -0.59
C ALA A 35 2.07 -3.84 -1.26
N PRO A 36 2.49 -2.65 -0.79
CA PRO A 36 2.07 -1.39 -1.36
C PRO A 36 2.59 -1.21 -2.80
N LEU A 37 1.89 -0.40 -3.60
CA LEU A 37 2.45 0.17 -4.83
C LEU A 37 3.28 1.41 -4.49
N GLN A 38 2.83 2.16 -3.48
CA GLN A 38 3.56 3.31 -2.93
C GLN A 38 3.24 3.45 -1.45
N SER A 39 4.26 3.61 -0.64
CA SER A 39 4.16 3.86 0.79
C SER A 39 5.15 4.93 1.24
N GLY A 40 4.76 5.72 2.23
CA GLY A 40 5.70 6.59 2.95
C GLY A 40 6.65 5.79 3.81
N LEU A 41 7.76 6.40 4.22
CA LEU A 41 8.72 5.77 5.14
C LEU A 41 8.04 5.37 6.45
N HIS A 42 8.24 4.14 6.86
CA HIS A 42 7.75 3.59 8.12
C HIS A 42 8.67 2.44 8.58
N GLN A 43 8.59 2.05 9.84
CA GLN A 43 9.40 0.98 10.44
C GLN A 43 10.90 1.14 10.18
N GLU A 44 11.42 2.37 10.25
CA GLU A 44 12.84 2.66 10.08
C GLU A 44 13.71 1.86 11.07
N PRO A 45 14.89 1.37 10.65
CA PRO A 45 15.54 1.51 9.34
C PRO A 45 15.20 0.41 8.34
N TYR A 46 14.16 -0.40 8.55
CA TYR A 46 13.87 -1.63 7.80
C TYR A 46 12.84 -1.44 6.67
N HIS A 47 12.69 -0.22 6.14
CA HIS A 47 11.86 0.05 4.97
C HIS A 47 12.75 0.29 3.75
N PHE A 48 12.90 -0.73 2.90
CA PHE A 48 13.84 -0.72 1.78
C PHE A 48 13.19 -0.32 0.46
N TYR A 49 11.88 -0.58 0.29
CA TYR A 49 11.17 -0.34 -0.96
C TYR A 49 9.85 0.38 -0.71
N GLY A 50 9.61 1.48 -1.43
CA GLY A 50 8.35 2.23 -1.35
C GLY A 50 7.16 1.55 -2.01
N GLY A 51 7.39 0.46 -2.76
CA GLY A 51 6.33 -0.34 -3.35
C GLY A 51 6.74 -1.16 -4.56
N TYR A 52 5.81 -1.98 -5.05
CA TYR A 52 6.01 -2.93 -6.14
C TYR A 52 4.91 -2.81 -7.19
N THR A 53 5.31 -2.79 -8.47
CA THR A 53 4.38 -2.78 -9.59
C THR A 53 3.90 -4.20 -9.94
N LYS A 54 2.75 -4.31 -10.64
CA LYS A 54 2.28 -5.59 -11.18
C LYS A 54 3.32 -6.29 -12.07
N TYR A 55 4.13 -5.51 -12.80
CA TYR A 55 5.18 -6.02 -13.67
C TYR A 55 6.35 -6.65 -12.91
N TRP A 56 6.65 -6.12 -11.71
CA TRP A 56 7.64 -6.72 -10.82
C TRP A 56 7.20 -8.12 -10.40
N TYR A 57 5.95 -8.27 -9.94
CA TYR A 57 5.41 -9.58 -9.57
C TYR A 57 5.40 -10.55 -10.75
N GLN A 58 4.88 -10.13 -11.91
CA GLN A 58 4.85 -10.95 -13.12
C GLN A 58 6.24 -11.48 -13.48
N LYS A 59 7.23 -10.60 -13.52
CA LYS A 59 8.59 -10.97 -13.85
C LYS A 59 9.16 -11.98 -12.84
N PHE A 60 9.28 -11.59 -11.59
CA PHE A 60 10.05 -12.37 -10.62
C PHE A 60 9.33 -13.62 -10.13
N LEU A 61 8.01 -13.68 -10.14
CA LEU A 61 7.29 -14.90 -9.86
C LEU A 61 7.43 -15.91 -11.00
N THR A 62 7.27 -15.48 -12.27
CA THR A 62 7.44 -16.37 -13.41
C THR A 62 8.87 -16.92 -13.52
N GLU A 63 9.89 -16.08 -13.31
CA GLU A 63 11.29 -16.51 -13.32
C GLU A 63 11.64 -17.49 -12.19
N ASN A 64 10.79 -17.63 -11.17
CA ASN A 64 10.98 -18.51 -10.03
C ASN A 64 9.95 -19.64 -9.94
N ASN A 65 9.48 -20.13 -11.10
CA ASN A 65 8.60 -21.29 -11.25
C ASN A 65 7.23 -21.13 -10.56
N PHE A 66 6.69 -19.92 -10.56
CA PHE A 66 5.30 -19.69 -10.20
C PHE A 66 4.44 -19.50 -11.46
N THR A 67 3.29 -20.15 -11.45
CA THR A 67 2.27 -20.10 -12.49
C THR A 67 0.92 -19.66 -11.90
N GLU A 68 -0.13 -19.63 -12.72
CA GLU A 68 -1.48 -19.24 -12.28
C GLU A 68 -1.47 -17.95 -11.47
N LEU A 69 -0.74 -16.93 -12.00
CA LEU A 69 -0.60 -15.63 -11.33
C LEU A 69 -1.92 -14.87 -11.39
N ASN A 70 -2.48 -14.54 -10.24
CA ASN A 70 -3.56 -13.57 -10.10
C ASN A 70 -3.02 -12.34 -9.36
N ILE A 71 -3.04 -11.16 -10.01
CA ILE A 71 -2.50 -9.90 -9.47
C ILE A 71 -3.62 -8.87 -9.51
N GLU A 72 -4.23 -8.63 -8.36
CA GLU A 72 -5.36 -7.74 -8.23
C GLU A 72 -4.96 -6.44 -7.52
N PRO A 73 -5.37 -5.27 -8.04
CA PRO A 73 -5.14 -4.00 -7.37
C PRO A 73 -5.95 -3.93 -6.06
N ASN A 74 -5.32 -3.42 -5.01
CA ASN A 74 -5.96 -3.12 -3.74
C ASN A 74 -6.46 -1.67 -3.73
N GLY A 75 -7.74 -1.49 -4.06
CA GLY A 75 -8.34 -0.18 -4.21
C GLY A 75 -8.04 0.49 -5.55
N SER A 76 -8.27 1.78 -5.62
CA SER A 76 -8.16 2.62 -6.81
C SER A 76 -7.46 3.94 -6.49
N LEU A 77 -7.32 4.82 -7.49
CA LEU A 77 -6.87 6.20 -7.30
C LEU A 77 -7.66 6.90 -6.18
N HIS A 78 -8.97 6.70 -6.13
CA HIS A 78 -9.85 7.40 -5.18
C HIS A 78 -9.63 6.93 -3.74
N THR A 79 -9.48 5.62 -3.52
CA THR A 79 -9.14 5.05 -2.21
C THR A 79 -7.77 5.49 -1.74
N THR A 80 -6.79 5.54 -2.63
CA THR A 80 -5.44 6.07 -2.33
C THR A 80 -5.50 7.55 -1.95
N TYR A 81 -6.27 8.34 -2.69
CA TYR A 81 -6.45 9.77 -2.41
C TYR A 81 -7.13 10.01 -1.05
N PHE A 82 -8.12 9.19 -0.70
CA PHE A 82 -8.74 9.23 0.62
C PHE A 82 -7.75 8.92 1.75
N ALA A 83 -6.91 7.89 1.59
CA ALA A 83 -5.88 7.54 2.57
C ALA A 83 -4.86 8.67 2.77
N LEU A 84 -4.46 9.37 1.69
CA LEU A 84 -3.61 10.57 1.78
C LEU A 84 -4.29 11.69 2.56
N GLY A 85 -5.61 11.89 2.38
CA GLY A 85 -6.39 12.86 3.16
C GLY A 85 -6.35 12.58 4.67
N LEU A 86 -6.46 11.31 5.07
CA LEU A 86 -6.31 10.90 6.47
C LEU A 86 -4.88 11.19 7.01
N THR A 87 -3.86 11.01 6.18
CA THR A 87 -2.48 11.31 6.55
C THR A 87 -2.28 12.81 6.79
N ILE A 88 -2.91 13.68 6.00
CA ILE A 88 -2.89 15.13 6.20
C ILE A 88 -3.53 15.50 7.54
N ILE A 89 -4.68 14.91 7.88
CA ILE A 89 -5.34 15.14 9.18
C ILE A 89 -4.43 14.71 10.33
N LYS A 90 -3.82 13.53 10.21
CA LYS A 90 -2.86 13.04 11.20
C LYS A 90 -1.72 14.03 11.41
N SER A 91 -1.18 14.62 10.35
CA SER A 91 -0.09 15.62 10.44
C SER A 91 -0.51 16.88 11.21
N PHE A 92 -1.76 17.34 11.06
CA PHE A 92 -2.27 18.46 11.85
C PHE A 92 -2.37 18.12 13.34
N LEU A 93 -2.83 16.90 13.67
CA LEU A 93 -2.91 16.44 15.06
C LEU A 93 -1.51 16.31 15.68
N GLU A 94 -0.53 15.81 14.96
CA GLU A 94 0.87 15.72 15.41
C GLU A 94 1.45 17.10 15.76
N VAL A 95 1.20 18.11 14.92
CA VAL A 95 1.64 19.49 15.19
C VAL A 95 0.96 20.06 16.44
N MET A 96 -0.29 19.69 16.75
CA MET A 96 -0.99 20.16 17.95
C MET A 96 -0.39 19.58 19.23
N VAL A 97 0.14 18.37 19.18
CA VAL A 97 0.78 17.70 20.32
C VAL A 97 2.24 18.14 20.52
N ASP A 98 2.90 18.57 19.45
CA ASP A 98 4.30 19.01 19.48
C ASP A 98 4.47 20.29 20.35
N ASN A 99 5.59 20.39 21.05
CA ASN A 99 5.90 21.53 21.95
C ASN A 99 6.49 22.78 21.25
N LYS A 100 6.40 22.86 19.92
CA LYS A 100 7.06 23.88 19.09
C LYS A 100 6.27 25.19 18.87
N GLY A 101 5.69 25.78 19.92
CA GLY A 101 5.15 27.12 19.90
C GLY A 101 3.66 27.24 19.61
N LEU A 102 3.03 28.22 20.26
CA LEU A 102 1.56 28.46 20.26
C LEU A 102 1.02 28.78 18.87
N LEU A 103 1.72 29.60 18.09
CA LEU A 103 1.28 30.01 16.75
C LEU A 103 1.11 28.80 15.80
N ARG A 104 2.04 27.84 15.84
CA ARG A 104 1.97 26.62 15.01
C ARG A 104 0.75 25.77 15.40
N LYS A 105 0.49 25.63 16.69
CA LYS A 105 -0.69 24.90 17.21
C LYS A 105 -1.99 25.59 16.77
N LEU A 106 -2.03 26.90 16.83
CA LEU A 106 -3.20 27.68 16.39
C LEU A 106 -3.45 27.49 14.89
N ILE A 107 -2.40 27.56 14.06
CA ILE A 107 -2.51 27.32 12.62
C ILE A 107 -2.99 25.89 12.35
N ALA A 108 -2.42 24.88 13.00
CA ALA A 108 -2.81 23.48 12.86
C ALA A 108 -4.27 23.25 13.29
N PHE A 109 -4.71 23.89 14.38
CA PHE A 109 -6.10 23.81 14.85
C PHE A 109 -7.09 24.44 13.86
N ILE A 110 -6.80 25.63 13.34
CA ILE A 110 -7.62 26.28 12.30
C ILE A 110 -7.66 25.43 11.03
N SER A 111 -6.50 24.89 10.61
CA SER A 111 -6.41 23.99 9.46
C SER A 111 -7.25 22.73 9.68
N LEU A 112 -7.20 22.14 10.85
CA LEU A 112 -8.01 20.97 11.19
C LEU A 112 -9.50 21.27 11.09
N ILE A 113 -9.98 22.40 11.62
CA ILE A 113 -11.39 22.78 11.54
C ILE A 113 -11.83 22.99 10.09
N ILE A 114 -11.01 23.64 9.26
CA ILE A 114 -11.36 23.95 7.87
C ILE A 114 -11.30 22.70 7.00
N PHE A 115 -10.23 21.91 7.09
CA PHE A 115 -9.97 20.81 6.16
C PHE A 115 -10.58 19.48 6.59
N SER A 116 -10.81 19.23 7.89
CA SER A 116 -11.35 17.94 8.33
C SER A 116 -12.75 17.63 7.76
N PRO A 117 -13.73 18.55 7.68
CA PRO A 117 -15.01 18.25 7.04
C PRO A 117 -14.85 17.91 5.56
N ILE A 118 -13.94 18.59 4.88
CA ILE A 118 -13.64 18.32 3.45
C ILE A 118 -13.03 16.93 3.29
N LEU A 119 -12.02 16.61 4.10
CA LEU A 119 -11.25 15.36 3.97
C LEU A 119 -12.00 14.15 4.55
N LEU A 120 -12.82 14.31 5.59
CA LEU A 120 -13.53 13.21 6.25
C LEU A 120 -14.94 12.98 5.74
N ILE A 121 -15.58 13.98 5.15
CA ILE A 121 -16.97 13.87 4.71
C ILE A 121 -17.08 14.03 3.19
N LEU A 122 -16.64 15.17 2.64
CA LEU A 122 -16.82 15.45 1.21
C LEU A 122 -15.94 14.58 0.33
N ASN A 123 -14.66 14.38 0.71
CA ASN A 123 -13.75 13.56 -0.06
C ASN A 123 -14.17 12.07 -0.14
N PRO A 124 -14.54 11.35 0.95
CA PRO A 124 -15.06 10.00 0.84
C PRO A 124 -16.32 9.88 -0.01
N ILE A 125 -17.25 10.81 0.13
CA ILE A 125 -18.49 10.83 -0.67
C ILE A 125 -18.12 11.00 -2.14
N PHE A 126 -17.27 11.97 -2.47
CA PHE A 126 -16.80 12.19 -3.83
C PHE A 126 -16.07 10.94 -4.38
N CYS A 127 -15.14 10.37 -3.62
CA CYS A 127 -14.42 9.17 -4.03
C CYS A 127 -15.37 8.01 -4.28
N PHE A 128 -16.33 7.76 -3.40
CA PHE A 128 -17.32 6.68 -3.54
C PHE A 128 -18.20 6.87 -4.79
N LEU A 129 -18.72 8.08 -5.01
CA LEU A 129 -19.56 8.37 -6.18
C LEU A 129 -18.76 8.27 -7.48
N TRP A 130 -17.53 8.78 -7.49
CA TRP A 130 -16.70 8.75 -8.68
C TRP A 130 -16.21 7.34 -9.02
N GLU A 131 -15.85 6.55 -8.01
CA GLU A 131 -15.41 5.16 -8.20
C GLU A 131 -16.53 4.26 -8.78
N SER A 132 -17.80 4.57 -8.46
CA SER A 132 -18.94 3.88 -9.07
C SER A 132 -19.08 4.15 -10.58
N ILE A 133 -18.54 5.28 -11.05
CA ILE A 133 -18.57 5.69 -12.47
C ILE A 133 -17.30 5.26 -13.20
N TYR A 134 -16.14 5.38 -12.55
CA TYR A 134 -14.85 5.17 -13.18
C TYR A 134 -13.82 4.56 -12.21
N GLN A 135 -13.46 3.31 -12.45
CA GLN A 135 -12.41 2.61 -11.69
C GLN A 135 -11.07 2.69 -12.41
N GLN A 136 -10.17 3.53 -11.93
CA GLN A 136 -8.79 3.56 -12.42
C GLN A 136 -7.93 2.62 -11.58
N LYS A 137 -7.65 1.43 -12.12
CA LYS A 137 -6.89 0.36 -11.46
C LYS A 137 -5.37 0.48 -11.62
N GLU A 138 -4.91 1.39 -12.47
CA GLU A 138 -3.47 1.61 -12.70
C GLU A 138 -2.80 2.33 -11.53
N PHE A 139 -3.58 3.14 -10.79
CA PHE A 139 -3.13 3.85 -9.60
C PHE A 139 -3.86 3.27 -8.38
N THR A 140 -3.21 2.37 -7.68
CA THR A 140 -3.77 1.63 -6.54
C THR A 140 -2.88 1.77 -5.31
N ALA A 141 -3.41 1.50 -4.14
CA ALA A 141 -2.62 1.49 -2.89
C ALA A 141 -1.56 0.38 -2.88
N GLY A 142 -1.87 -0.76 -3.51
CA GLY A 142 -0.99 -1.91 -3.56
C GLY A 142 -1.59 -3.04 -4.40
N TYR A 143 -1.07 -4.24 -4.25
CA TYR A 143 -1.55 -5.42 -4.95
C TYR A 143 -1.77 -6.60 -3.99
N HIS A 144 -2.84 -7.35 -4.27
CA HIS A 144 -3.05 -8.70 -3.76
C HIS A 144 -2.61 -9.69 -4.83
N VAL A 145 -1.62 -10.50 -4.51
CA VAL A 145 -1.03 -11.44 -5.46
C VAL A 145 -1.19 -12.85 -4.95
N SER A 146 -1.75 -13.71 -5.77
CA SER A 146 -1.70 -15.16 -5.57
C SER A 146 -0.98 -15.82 -6.72
N ALA A 147 -0.16 -16.80 -6.40
CA ALA A 147 0.63 -17.56 -7.35
C ALA A 147 0.74 -19.01 -6.91
N LYS A 148 0.78 -19.95 -7.87
CA LYS A 148 0.91 -21.37 -7.61
C LYS A 148 2.28 -21.85 -8.07
N LYS A 149 2.99 -22.60 -7.22
CA LYS A 149 4.22 -23.22 -7.64
C LYS A 149 3.99 -24.27 -8.71
N GLU A 150 4.79 -24.24 -9.76
CA GLU A 150 4.79 -25.24 -10.82
C GLU A 150 4.97 -26.66 -10.27
N SER A 151 4.33 -27.62 -10.92
CA SER A 151 4.32 -29.04 -10.51
C SER A 151 5.63 -29.74 -10.80
#